data_dd6cc7ea59a74ad9d694db99e6849374
#
_entry.id   dd6cc7ea59a74ad9d694db99e6849374
#
_cell.length_a   1.000
_cell.length_b   1.000
_cell.length_c   1.000
_cell.angle_alpha   90.00
_cell.angle_beta   90.00
_cell.angle_gamma   90.00
#
_symmetry.space_group_name_H-M   'P 1'
#
loop_
_entity.id
_entity.type
_entity.pdbx_description
1 polymer ?
#
loop_
_entity_poly.entity_id
_entity_poly.type
_entity_poly.pdbx_seq_one_letter_code
_entity_poly.pdbx_strand_id
1 'polypeptide(L)'
;MEINEIGEFGLIDRLTKALPTHNASTLMGPGDDCAVIDNGDKLTLITSQLFMEGVQFDLTYIDMEHLAYKTVMATISNIFAMNGTPRQLTVSIGLGKRFKVEDLDAFYQGLQKACDKWGVDIVGGDTTSSFTGLAIALTCVGEVAKEEVVYRRGAKETDLICVSGDLGAAYMGLQILEREKSVYYQQVDEYNKEMRQAKAEGDQAKIQALQNNRAAIEGFQPDFAGKEYLIDRQLKPEARGDVLQLLREAGVHPTSMTDVSDGLAAELRHLCEQSHCGCRVYEKNIPIDYQTAAACEEFNMNLTTAALSGGEDYELLFTVPIGDHEKIESMEGIRQIGYITKEQFGRYLIMRDAXXXXKSRIRIRSFGC
;
A
#
# COMPACT_ATOMS: atom_id res chain seq x y z
N MET A 1 -23.62 -9.48 -15.22
CA MET A 1 -22.23 -9.60 -14.72
C MET A 1 -22.06 -8.66 -13.54
N GLU A 2 -21.82 -9.21 -12.39
CA GLU A 2 -21.59 -8.42 -11.17
C GLU A 2 -20.12 -7.98 -11.11
N ILE A 3 -19.85 -6.88 -10.40
CA ILE A 3 -18.48 -6.34 -10.30
C ILE A 3 -17.52 -7.40 -9.69
N ASN A 4 -18.00 -8.12 -8.67
CA ASN A 4 -17.19 -9.16 -8.02
C ASN A 4 -16.82 -10.35 -8.92
N GLU A 5 -17.49 -10.51 -10.07
CA GLU A 5 -17.11 -11.56 -11.04
C GLU A 5 -15.83 -11.22 -11.81
N ILE A 6 -15.56 -9.93 -11.98
CA ILE A 6 -14.39 -9.45 -12.74
C ILE A 6 -13.33 -8.78 -11.84
N GLY A 7 -13.70 -8.42 -10.63
CA GLY A 7 -12.82 -7.74 -9.68
C GLY A 7 -12.48 -6.31 -10.10
N GLU A 8 -11.71 -5.63 -9.27
CA GLU A 8 -11.34 -4.23 -9.46
C GLU A 8 -10.59 -4.01 -10.79
N PHE A 9 -9.52 -4.75 -11.01
CA PHE A 9 -8.69 -4.58 -12.21
C PHE A 9 -9.44 -4.94 -13.49
N GLY A 10 -10.30 -5.96 -13.43
CA GLY A 10 -11.16 -6.31 -14.56
C GLY A 10 -12.19 -5.22 -14.88
N LEU A 11 -12.70 -4.54 -13.85
CA LEU A 11 -13.60 -3.40 -14.02
C LEU A 11 -12.85 -2.21 -14.65
N ILE A 12 -11.67 -1.87 -14.12
CA ILE A 12 -10.84 -0.78 -14.65
C ILE A 12 -10.55 -1.03 -16.15
N ASP A 13 -10.07 -2.22 -16.48
CA ASP A 13 -9.75 -2.59 -17.86
C ASP A 13 -10.98 -2.44 -18.78
N ARG A 14 -12.13 -2.95 -18.34
CA ARG A 14 -13.38 -2.84 -19.09
C ARG A 14 -13.81 -1.39 -19.35
N LEU A 15 -13.64 -0.53 -18.34
CA LEU A 15 -14.07 0.88 -18.45
C LEU A 15 -13.09 1.73 -19.26
N THR A 16 -11.79 1.42 -19.20
CA THR A 16 -10.77 2.29 -19.78
C THR A 16 -10.26 1.86 -21.17
N LYS A 17 -10.37 0.56 -21.49
CA LYS A 17 -9.83 -0.03 -22.72
C LYS A 17 -10.26 0.68 -24.01
N ALA A 18 -11.46 1.22 -24.05
CA ALA A 18 -12.02 1.87 -25.26
C ALA A 18 -11.93 3.40 -25.21
N LEU A 19 -11.30 3.98 -24.19
CA LEU A 19 -11.18 5.43 -24.09
C LEU A 19 -10.27 5.98 -25.19
N PRO A 20 -10.74 6.94 -25.99
CA PRO A 20 -9.90 7.51 -27.04
C PRO A 20 -8.89 8.50 -26.48
N THR A 21 -7.72 8.55 -27.09
CA THR A 21 -6.73 9.58 -26.81
C THR A 21 -6.87 10.66 -27.89
N HIS A 22 -7.16 11.89 -27.47
CA HIS A 22 -7.38 13.02 -28.38
C HIS A 22 -6.16 13.94 -28.51
N ASN A 23 -5.23 13.87 -27.57
CA ASN A 23 -4.07 14.77 -27.51
C ASN A 23 -2.79 13.98 -27.73
N ALA A 24 -1.98 14.42 -28.69
CA ALA A 24 -0.71 13.75 -29.04
C ALA A 24 0.30 13.76 -27.87
N SER A 25 0.15 14.69 -26.93
CA SER A 25 1.01 14.75 -25.73
C SER A 25 0.70 13.64 -24.73
N THR A 26 -0.48 12.98 -24.79
CA THR A 26 -0.80 11.86 -23.91
C THR A 26 -0.09 10.60 -24.41
N LEU A 27 1.04 10.26 -23.80
CA LEU A 27 1.83 9.07 -24.18
C LEU A 27 1.26 7.80 -23.55
N MET A 28 0.70 7.91 -22.33
CA MET A 28 0.07 6.80 -21.64
C MET A 28 -1.09 7.32 -20.78
N GLY A 29 -2.25 6.71 -20.94
CA GLY A 29 -3.42 6.91 -20.09
C GLY A 29 -3.50 5.85 -19.01
N PRO A 30 -4.70 5.33 -18.69
CA PRO A 30 -4.84 4.29 -17.64
C PRO A 30 -4.06 3.01 -17.97
N GLY A 31 -3.46 2.38 -16.96
CA GLY A 31 -2.78 1.08 -17.12
C GLY A 31 -1.40 0.97 -16.50
N ASP A 32 -0.85 2.08 -16.00
CA ASP A 32 0.44 2.08 -15.28
C ASP A 32 0.24 2.84 -13.96
N ASP A 33 1.31 3.02 -13.19
CA ASP A 33 1.24 3.71 -11.89
C ASP A 33 0.81 5.18 -12.05
N CYS A 34 1.21 5.82 -13.16
CA CYS A 34 0.78 7.18 -13.49
C CYS A 34 0.38 7.29 -14.96
N ALA A 35 -0.49 8.24 -15.27
CA ALA A 35 -0.62 8.75 -16.65
C ALA A 35 0.65 9.52 -17.02
N VAL A 36 1.05 9.46 -18.30
CA VAL A 36 2.28 10.10 -18.79
C VAL A 36 1.96 11.10 -19.91
N ILE A 37 2.36 12.35 -19.70
CA ILE A 37 2.10 13.44 -20.65
C ILE A 37 3.44 14.06 -21.07
N ASP A 38 3.66 14.19 -22.37
CA ASP A 38 4.85 14.83 -22.95
C ASP A 38 4.63 16.35 -23.01
N ASN A 39 5.36 17.09 -22.20
CA ASN A 39 5.32 18.55 -22.19
C ASN A 39 6.58 19.20 -22.80
N GLY A 40 7.33 18.44 -23.60
CA GLY A 40 8.51 18.92 -24.32
C GLY A 40 9.81 18.42 -23.66
N ASP A 41 10.32 19.12 -22.69
CA ASP A 41 11.63 18.81 -22.09
C ASP A 41 11.58 17.57 -21.17
N LYS A 42 10.48 17.42 -20.44
CA LYS A 42 10.27 16.32 -19.51
C LYS A 42 8.90 15.70 -19.74
N LEU A 43 8.71 14.50 -19.16
CA LEU A 43 7.39 13.89 -19.04
C LEU A 43 6.76 14.33 -17.72
N THR A 44 5.47 14.65 -17.78
CA THR A 44 4.64 14.87 -16.58
C THR A 44 3.97 13.56 -16.23
N LEU A 45 4.08 13.17 -14.97
CA LEU A 45 3.42 12.00 -14.38
C LEU A 45 2.23 12.49 -13.56
N ILE A 46 1.07 11.85 -13.71
CA ILE A 46 -0.14 12.21 -12.94
C ILE A 46 -0.76 10.94 -12.37
N THR A 47 -0.95 10.93 -11.07
CA THR A 47 -1.65 9.84 -10.36
C THR A 47 -2.72 10.43 -9.45
N SER A 48 -3.78 9.66 -9.19
CA SER A 48 -4.85 10.07 -8.28
C SER A 48 -5.30 8.87 -7.43
N GLN A 49 -5.39 9.08 -6.12
CA GLN A 49 -5.79 8.05 -5.15
C GLN A 49 -7.01 8.52 -4.37
N LEU A 50 -7.91 7.60 -4.07
CA LEU A 50 -9.11 7.86 -3.27
C LEU A 50 -9.05 6.99 -2.01
N PHE A 51 -9.19 7.62 -0.85
CA PHE A 51 -9.19 6.96 0.46
C PHE A 51 -10.56 7.17 1.12
N MET A 52 -11.19 6.07 1.51
CA MET A 52 -12.52 6.08 2.12
C MET A 52 -12.45 5.50 3.53
N GLU A 53 -13.04 6.23 4.48
CA GLU A 53 -13.17 5.74 5.85
C GLU A 53 -13.93 4.41 5.88
N GLY A 54 -13.41 3.44 6.62
CA GLY A 54 -13.96 2.10 6.72
C GLY A 54 -13.51 1.16 5.59
N VAL A 55 -12.65 1.66 4.67
CA VAL A 55 -12.06 0.85 3.57
C VAL A 55 -10.53 0.89 3.68
N GLN A 56 -9.91 2.04 3.40
CA GLN A 56 -8.45 2.15 3.47
C GLN A 56 -7.94 2.63 4.84
N PHE A 57 -8.82 3.13 5.68
CA PHE A 57 -8.44 3.59 7.03
C PHE A 57 -9.65 3.57 7.98
N ASP A 58 -9.37 3.56 9.28
CA ASP A 58 -10.40 3.63 10.30
C ASP A 58 -9.92 4.58 11.42
N LEU A 59 -10.72 5.62 11.68
CA LEU A 59 -10.39 6.66 12.67
C LEU A 59 -10.47 6.17 14.12
N THR A 60 -10.80 4.90 14.37
CA THR A 60 -10.70 4.32 15.72
C THR A 60 -9.25 4.04 16.11
N TYR A 61 -8.34 3.90 15.14
CA TYR A 61 -6.93 3.59 15.42
C TYR A 61 -5.91 4.46 14.66
N ILE A 62 -6.35 5.32 13.74
CA ILE A 62 -5.43 6.27 13.09
C ILE A 62 -5.89 7.69 13.39
N ASP A 63 -5.00 8.54 13.83
CA ASP A 63 -5.31 9.96 14.00
C ASP A 63 -5.19 10.72 12.68
N MET A 64 -5.68 11.97 12.67
CA MET A 64 -5.75 12.77 11.45
C MET A 64 -4.38 13.12 10.88
N GLU A 65 -3.38 13.29 11.73
CA GLU A 65 -2.00 13.62 11.29
C GLU A 65 -1.35 12.42 10.58
N HIS A 66 -1.41 11.23 11.20
CA HIS A 66 -0.88 10.00 10.59
C HIS A 66 -1.66 9.62 9.33
N LEU A 67 -2.98 9.79 9.34
CA LEU A 67 -3.82 9.54 8.15
C LEU A 67 -3.35 10.40 6.97
N ALA A 68 -3.16 11.70 7.22
CA ALA A 68 -2.69 12.62 6.18
C ALA A 68 -1.33 12.19 5.64
N TYR A 69 -0.38 11.87 6.53
CA TYR A 69 0.95 11.39 6.15
C TYR A 69 0.85 10.15 5.26
N LYS A 70 0.07 9.15 5.71
CA LYS A 70 -0.16 7.90 4.98
C LYS A 70 -0.69 8.16 3.57
N THR A 71 -1.71 9.03 3.44
CA THR A 71 -2.32 9.30 2.13
C THR A 71 -1.33 9.95 1.15
N VAL A 72 -0.47 10.85 1.64
CA VAL A 72 0.58 11.45 0.79
C VAL A 72 1.58 10.39 0.36
N MET A 73 2.09 9.58 1.31
CA MET A 73 3.09 8.54 0.98
C MET A 73 2.55 7.55 -0.04
N ALA A 74 1.32 7.07 0.15
CA ALA A 74 0.66 6.16 -0.79
C ALA A 74 0.54 6.79 -2.19
N THR A 75 0.20 8.08 -2.25
CA THR A 75 0.01 8.76 -3.54
C THR A 75 1.34 9.01 -4.26
N ILE A 76 2.37 9.51 -3.56
CA ILE A 76 3.66 9.79 -4.21
C ILE A 76 4.45 8.52 -4.54
N SER A 77 4.11 7.38 -3.90
CA SER A 77 4.69 6.07 -4.21
C SER A 77 4.54 5.75 -5.72
N ASN A 78 3.38 6.05 -6.30
CA ASN A 78 3.14 5.84 -7.74
C ASN A 78 4.09 6.67 -8.63
N ILE A 79 4.45 7.89 -8.19
CA ILE A 79 5.40 8.73 -8.93
C ILE A 79 6.80 8.09 -8.88
N PHE A 80 7.21 7.62 -7.68
CA PHE A 80 8.49 6.93 -7.52
C PHE A 80 8.53 5.61 -8.30
N ALA A 81 7.40 4.89 -8.36
CA ALA A 81 7.28 3.64 -9.13
C ALA A 81 7.59 3.83 -10.62
N MET A 82 7.49 5.06 -11.13
CA MET A 82 7.85 5.39 -12.52
C MET A 82 9.18 6.17 -12.62
N ASN A 83 10.03 6.07 -11.59
CA ASN A 83 11.34 6.74 -11.47
C ASN A 83 11.22 8.27 -11.52
N GLY A 84 10.04 8.80 -11.14
CA GLY A 84 9.75 10.22 -11.16
C GLY A 84 10.10 10.94 -9.87
N THR A 85 9.92 12.26 -9.90
CA THR A 85 10.05 13.14 -8.73
C THR A 85 8.69 13.82 -8.52
N PRO A 86 8.01 13.62 -7.39
CA PRO A 86 6.74 14.31 -7.11
C PRO A 86 6.99 15.81 -6.94
N ARG A 87 6.05 16.64 -7.37
CA ARG A 87 6.20 18.11 -7.37
C ARG A 87 5.02 18.83 -6.73
N GLN A 88 3.80 18.53 -7.19
CA GLN A 88 2.60 19.21 -6.72
C GLN A 88 1.54 18.21 -6.30
N LEU A 89 0.70 18.62 -5.34
CA LEU A 89 -0.39 17.81 -4.79
C LEU A 89 -1.66 18.66 -4.71
N THR A 90 -2.80 18.09 -5.11
CA THR A 90 -4.12 18.66 -4.78
C THR A 90 -4.81 17.73 -3.78
N VAL A 91 -5.62 18.33 -2.89
CA VAL A 91 -6.28 17.62 -1.78
C VAL A 91 -7.78 17.91 -1.82
N SER A 92 -8.60 16.91 -2.12
CA SER A 92 -10.06 17.05 -2.09
C SER A 92 -10.62 16.23 -0.93
N ILE A 93 -11.48 16.84 -0.10
CA ILE A 93 -12.00 16.20 1.12
C ILE A 93 -13.52 16.27 1.19
N GLY A 94 -14.14 15.11 1.48
CA GLY A 94 -15.56 15.03 1.81
C GLY A 94 -15.74 14.82 3.31
N LEU A 95 -16.36 15.78 4.01
CA LEU A 95 -16.39 15.85 5.46
C LEU A 95 -17.79 15.61 6.03
N GLY A 96 -17.90 14.72 7.00
CA GLY A 96 -19.10 14.55 7.82
C GLY A 96 -19.21 15.61 8.91
N LYS A 97 -20.41 15.77 9.46
CA LYS A 97 -20.73 16.81 10.48
C LYS A 97 -19.98 16.62 11.81
N ARG A 98 -19.37 15.47 12.04
CA ARG A 98 -18.69 15.18 13.33
C ARG A 98 -17.32 15.85 13.45
N PHE A 99 -16.73 16.25 12.33
CA PHE A 99 -15.37 16.81 12.29
C PHE A 99 -15.36 18.27 12.75
N LYS A 100 -14.32 18.61 13.49
CA LYS A 100 -14.06 19.97 13.98
C LYS A 100 -12.91 20.59 13.20
N VAL A 101 -12.74 21.89 13.31
CA VAL A 101 -11.63 22.61 12.67
C VAL A 101 -10.28 22.04 13.13
N GLU A 102 -10.17 21.71 14.42
CA GLU A 102 -8.93 21.17 15.00
C GLU A 102 -8.53 19.82 14.36
N ASP A 103 -9.50 19.00 13.97
CA ASP A 103 -9.25 17.74 13.27
C ASP A 103 -8.59 18.02 11.91
N LEU A 104 -9.08 19.04 11.21
CA LEU A 104 -8.54 19.43 9.91
C LEU A 104 -7.17 20.11 10.03
N ASP A 105 -6.97 20.89 11.11
CA ASP A 105 -5.66 21.47 11.40
C ASP A 105 -4.62 20.35 11.59
N ALA A 106 -4.95 19.29 12.34
CA ALA A 106 -4.09 18.13 12.51
C ALA A 106 -3.84 17.41 11.17
N PHE A 107 -4.89 17.24 10.37
CA PHE A 107 -4.78 16.63 9.04
C PHE A 107 -3.79 17.41 8.15
N TYR A 108 -3.96 18.74 8.08
CA TYR A 108 -3.07 19.58 7.26
C TYR A 108 -1.63 19.63 7.80
N GLN A 109 -1.44 19.49 9.12
CA GLN A 109 -0.09 19.33 9.69
C GLN A 109 0.57 18.05 9.18
N GLY A 110 -0.17 16.94 9.14
CA GLY A 110 0.32 15.68 8.58
C GLY A 110 0.65 15.78 7.10
N LEU A 111 -0.23 16.42 6.31
CA LEU A 111 0.03 16.69 4.89
C LEU A 111 1.34 17.46 4.73
N GLN A 112 1.50 18.55 5.50
CA GLN A 112 2.69 19.41 5.40
C GLN A 112 3.96 18.63 5.74
N LYS A 113 3.97 17.85 6.83
CA LYS A 113 5.12 17.04 7.21
C LYS A 113 5.56 16.10 6.09
N ALA A 114 4.60 15.42 5.47
CA ALA A 114 4.86 14.50 4.36
C ALA A 114 5.39 15.25 3.14
N CYS A 115 4.77 16.37 2.80
CA CYS A 115 5.13 17.19 1.64
C CYS A 115 6.53 17.83 1.82
N ASP A 116 6.82 18.34 3.00
CA ASP A 116 8.12 18.95 3.32
C ASP A 116 9.27 17.93 3.15
N LYS A 117 9.02 16.69 3.54
CA LYS A 117 10.02 15.61 3.41
C LYS A 117 10.46 15.40 1.96
N TRP A 118 9.53 15.54 1.01
CA TRP A 118 9.79 15.22 -0.40
C TRP A 118 9.78 16.46 -1.30
N GLY A 119 9.64 17.65 -0.75
CA GLY A 119 9.64 18.91 -1.52
C GLY A 119 8.43 19.02 -2.44
N VAL A 120 7.25 18.64 -1.95
CA VAL A 120 5.99 18.64 -2.71
C VAL A 120 5.17 19.88 -2.29
N ASP A 121 4.66 20.64 -3.25
CA ASP A 121 3.81 21.81 -2.98
C ASP A 121 2.34 21.39 -3.00
N ILE A 122 1.57 21.74 -1.94
CA ILE A 122 0.11 21.62 -1.96
C ILE A 122 -0.42 22.84 -2.74
N VAL A 123 -1.01 22.61 -3.90
CA VAL A 123 -1.36 23.69 -4.85
C VAL A 123 -2.86 23.91 -5.01
N GLY A 124 -3.70 23.13 -4.32
CA GLY A 124 -5.15 23.30 -4.42
C GLY A 124 -5.92 22.08 -3.91
N GLY A 125 -7.21 22.09 -4.21
CA GLY A 125 -8.09 21.02 -3.79
C GLY A 125 -9.54 21.46 -3.74
N ASP A 126 -10.37 20.68 -3.05
CA ASP A 126 -11.78 20.95 -2.91
C ASP A 126 -12.29 20.46 -1.54
N THR A 127 -13.35 21.05 -1.03
CA THR A 127 -13.97 20.62 0.23
C THR A 127 -15.48 20.53 0.05
N THR A 128 -16.06 19.37 0.37
CA THR A 128 -17.50 19.16 0.25
C THR A 128 -18.02 18.37 1.46
N SER A 129 -19.34 18.23 1.53
CA SER A 129 -19.99 17.45 2.59
C SER A 129 -20.03 15.97 2.23
N SER A 130 -19.89 15.12 3.25
CA SER A 130 -20.09 13.66 3.13
C SER A 130 -21.14 13.20 4.13
N PHE A 131 -21.98 12.28 3.74
CA PHE A 131 -22.96 11.64 4.62
C PHE A 131 -22.49 10.27 5.15
N THR A 132 -21.41 9.75 4.61
CA THR A 132 -20.99 8.35 4.86
C THR A 132 -19.63 8.22 5.55
N GLY A 133 -19.00 9.31 5.93
CA GLY A 133 -17.68 9.28 6.55
C GLY A 133 -16.71 10.23 5.86
N LEU A 134 -15.44 10.12 6.23
CA LEU A 134 -14.37 10.93 5.63
C LEU A 134 -13.95 10.29 4.29
N ALA A 135 -13.91 11.12 3.26
CA ALA A 135 -13.38 10.74 1.95
C ALA A 135 -12.25 11.70 1.60
N ILE A 136 -11.12 11.19 1.15
CA ILE A 136 -9.94 11.98 0.81
C ILE A 136 -9.49 11.56 -0.59
N ALA A 137 -9.38 12.52 -1.51
CA ALA A 137 -8.80 12.25 -2.83
C ALA A 137 -7.57 13.14 -3.00
N LEU A 138 -6.43 12.51 -3.30
CA LEU A 138 -5.18 13.20 -3.57
C LEU A 138 -4.80 12.99 -5.03
N THR A 139 -4.42 14.06 -5.72
CA THR A 139 -3.85 13.96 -7.06
C THR A 139 -2.44 14.54 -7.01
N CYS A 140 -1.47 13.71 -7.37
CA CYS A 140 -0.07 14.13 -7.41
C CYS A 140 0.39 14.31 -8.85
N VAL A 141 1.11 15.41 -9.10
CA VAL A 141 1.79 15.68 -10.35
C VAL A 141 3.29 15.58 -10.07
N GLY A 142 3.98 14.78 -10.89
CA GLY A 142 5.42 14.62 -10.84
C GLY A 142 6.05 14.83 -12.21
N GLU A 143 7.37 14.72 -12.25
CA GLU A 143 8.12 14.85 -13.51
C GLU A 143 9.23 13.81 -13.58
N VAL A 144 9.62 13.45 -14.81
CA VAL A 144 10.75 12.54 -15.05
C VAL A 144 11.37 12.90 -16.41
N ALA A 145 12.68 12.73 -16.55
CA ALA A 145 13.34 12.87 -17.86
C ALA A 145 12.84 11.76 -18.81
N LYS A 146 12.70 12.07 -20.10
CA LYS A 146 12.13 11.12 -21.08
C LYS A 146 12.86 9.78 -21.13
N GLU A 147 14.18 9.83 -21.00
CA GLU A 147 15.04 8.65 -21.04
C GLU A 147 15.11 7.91 -19.71
N GLU A 148 14.56 8.49 -18.65
CA GLU A 148 14.63 7.91 -17.29
C GLU A 148 13.32 7.28 -16.84
N VAL A 149 12.19 7.51 -17.56
CA VAL A 149 10.90 6.96 -17.14
C VAL A 149 10.94 5.42 -17.17
N VAL A 150 10.43 4.83 -16.11
CA VAL A 150 10.30 3.36 -16.00
C VAL A 150 8.81 3.04 -15.93
N TYR A 151 8.41 1.98 -16.61
CA TYR A 151 7.02 1.53 -16.68
C TYR A 151 6.90 0.15 -16.03
N ARG A 152 5.69 -0.30 -15.74
CA ARG A 152 5.40 -1.69 -15.36
C ARG A 152 5.83 -2.66 -16.47
N ARG A 153 5.70 -2.26 -17.74
CA ARG A 153 6.17 -3.02 -18.91
C ARG A 153 7.66 -2.77 -19.11
N GLY A 154 8.35 -3.76 -19.70
CA GLY A 154 9.75 -3.59 -20.09
C GLY A 154 10.68 -4.66 -19.56
N ALA A 155 10.20 -5.52 -18.65
CA ALA A 155 10.97 -6.64 -18.13
C ALA A 155 11.36 -7.61 -19.25
N LYS A 156 12.60 -8.09 -19.25
CA LYS A 156 13.17 -8.94 -20.28
C LYS A 156 13.57 -10.30 -19.71
N GLU A 157 13.58 -11.32 -20.57
CA GLU A 157 14.05 -12.65 -20.18
C GLU A 157 15.44 -12.55 -19.54
N THR A 158 15.63 -13.24 -18.42
CA THR A 158 16.81 -13.27 -17.54
C THR A 158 16.98 -12.05 -16.63
N ASP A 159 16.17 -11.01 -16.75
CA ASP A 159 16.22 -9.92 -15.76
C ASP A 159 16.01 -10.46 -14.35
N LEU A 160 16.73 -9.91 -13.42
CA LEU A 160 16.56 -10.18 -11.99
C LEU A 160 15.32 -9.45 -11.48
N ILE A 161 14.56 -10.09 -10.62
CA ILE A 161 13.42 -9.46 -9.92
C ILE A 161 13.91 -9.06 -8.53
N CYS A 162 13.77 -7.79 -8.22
CA CYS A 162 14.24 -7.20 -6.97
C CYS A 162 13.10 -6.49 -6.25
N VAL A 163 13.17 -6.45 -4.93
CA VAL A 163 12.22 -5.71 -4.09
C VAL A 163 13.00 -4.97 -3.01
N SER A 164 12.56 -3.76 -2.68
CA SER A 164 13.12 -2.99 -1.57
C SER A 164 12.49 -3.40 -0.24
N GLY A 165 13.17 -3.08 0.87
CA GLY A 165 12.67 -3.26 2.22
C GLY A 165 12.24 -4.68 2.55
N ASP A 166 11.11 -4.81 3.23
CA ASP A 166 10.48 -6.09 3.58
C ASP A 166 8.97 -5.99 3.39
N LEU A 167 8.32 -7.14 3.32
CA LEU A 167 6.92 -7.25 2.91
C LEU A 167 6.04 -7.91 3.98
N GLY A 168 4.78 -7.51 4.01
CA GLY A 168 3.75 -8.06 4.88
C GLY A 168 3.68 -7.40 6.25
N ALA A 169 4.59 -6.48 6.55
CA ALA A 169 4.62 -5.78 7.85
C ALA A 169 3.39 -4.88 8.02
N ALA A 170 3.03 -4.12 6.98
CA ALA A 170 1.84 -3.26 7.02
C ALA A 170 0.57 -4.08 7.26
N TYR A 171 0.44 -5.21 6.58
CA TYR A 171 -0.72 -6.09 6.74
C TYR A 171 -0.79 -6.65 8.17
N MET A 172 0.33 -7.08 8.75
CA MET A 172 0.31 -7.59 10.14
C MET A 172 0.02 -6.46 11.13
N GLY A 173 0.48 -5.24 10.85
CA GLY A 173 0.09 -4.05 11.61
C GLY A 173 -1.42 -3.84 11.60
N LEU A 174 -2.05 -3.96 10.44
CA LEU A 174 -3.51 -3.87 10.30
C LEU A 174 -4.21 -4.97 11.13
N GLN A 175 -3.71 -6.21 11.08
CA GLN A 175 -4.32 -7.31 11.86
C GLN A 175 -4.26 -7.05 13.37
N ILE A 176 -3.17 -6.47 13.85
CA ILE A 176 -3.03 -6.07 15.26
C ILE A 176 -4.05 -4.98 15.61
N LEU A 177 -4.13 -3.93 14.78
CA LEU A 177 -5.06 -2.81 14.99
C LEU A 177 -6.52 -3.29 15.00
N GLU A 178 -6.90 -4.15 14.06
CA GLU A 178 -8.25 -4.69 13.97
C GLU A 178 -8.59 -5.60 15.16
N ARG A 179 -7.62 -6.38 15.66
CA ARG A 179 -7.79 -7.17 16.90
C ARG A 179 -8.07 -6.26 18.08
N GLU A 180 -7.24 -5.24 18.30
CA GLU A 180 -7.40 -4.34 19.45
C GLU A 180 -8.73 -3.57 19.37
N LYS A 181 -9.12 -3.13 18.17
CA LYS A 181 -10.42 -2.51 17.91
C LYS A 181 -11.56 -3.48 18.26
N SER A 182 -11.44 -4.76 17.88
CA SER A 182 -12.46 -5.78 18.20
C SER A 182 -12.58 -5.99 19.72
N VAL A 183 -11.47 -6.03 20.44
CA VAL A 183 -11.46 -6.15 21.90
C VAL A 183 -12.18 -4.95 22.54
N TYR A 184 -11.87 -3.74 22.07
CA TYR A 184 -12.52 -2.52 22.56
C TYR A 184 -14.06 -2.59 22.35
N TYR A 185 -14.51 -2.92 21.16
CA TYR A 185 -15.94 -2.99 20.86
C TYR A 185 -16.65 -4.09 21.64
N GLN A 186 -16.00 -5.23 21.89
CA GLN A 186 -16.57 -6.28 22.75
C GLN A 186 -16.81 -5.76 24.16
N GLN A 187 -15.84 -5.04 24.74
CA GLN A 187 -15.98 -4.43 26.07
C GLN A 187 -17.13 -3.41 26.11
N VAL A 188 -17.25 -2.58 25.08
CA VAL A 188 -18.33 -1.59 24.96
C VAL A 188 -19.70 -2.29 24.87
N ASP A 189 -19.81 -3.34 24.08
CA ASP A 189 -21.06 -4.09 23.92
C ASP A 189 -21.47 -4.80 25.20
N GLU A 190 -20.54 -5.43 25.90
CA GLU A 190 -20.78 -6.06 27.20
C GLU A 190 -21.28 -5.03 28.20
N TYR A 191 -20.60 -3.89 28.30
CA TYR A 191 -21.03 -2.78 29.18
C TYR A 191 -22.44 -2.34 28.85
N ASN A 192 -22.75 -2.12 27.57
CA ASN A 192 -24.06 -1.66 27.12
C ASN A 192 -25.15 -2.71 27.44
N LYS A 193 -24.85 -3.98 27.27
CA LYS A 193 -25.77 -5.09 27.59
C LYS A 193 -26.06 -5.16 29.09
N GLU A 194 -25.01 -5.09 29.92
CA GLU A 194 -25.17 -5.10 31.38
C GLU A 194 -25.93 -3.87 31.88
N MET A 195 -25.64 -2.70 31.31
CA MET A 195 -26.33 -1.45 31.66
C MET A 195 -27.83 -1.54 31.33
N ARG A 196 -28.19 -2.07 30.16
CA ARG A 196 -29.60 -2.28 29.76
C ARG A 196 -30.31 -3.22 30.74
N GLN A 197 -29.64 -4.34 31.11
CA GLN A 197 -30.19 -5.31 32.04
C GLN A 197 -30.41 -4.69 33.43
N ALA A 198 -29.38 -4.01 33.97
CA ALA A 198 -29.48 -3.37 35.30
C ALA A 198 -30.60 -2.32 35.33
N LYS A 199 -30.80 -1.59 34.29
CA LYS A 199 -31.91 -0.61 34.16
C LYS A 199 -33.27 -1.32 34.13
N ALA A 200 -33.39 -2.41 33.42
CA ALA A 200 -34.64 -3.20 33.34
C ALA A 200 -35.01 -3.82 34.68
N GLU A 201 -34.00 -4.24 35.43
CA GLU A 201 -34.18 -4.87 36.79
C GLU A 201 -34.33 -3.81 37.89
N GLY A 202 -34.06 -2.54 37.60
CA GLY A 202 -34.09 -1.46 38.60
C GLY A 202 -32.93 -1.50 39.59
N ASP A 203 -31.84 -2.19 39.25
CA ASP A 203 -30.69 -2.39 40.17
C ASP A 203 -29.79 -1.12 40.15
N GLN A 204 -30.12 -0.20 41.07
CA GLN A 204 -29.38 1.04 41.20
C GLN A 204 -27.92 0.86 41.61
N ALA A 205 -27.60 -0.20 42.38
CA ALA A 205 -26.24 -0.48 42.82
C ALA A 205 -25.37 -0.90 41.62
N LYS A 206 -25.93 -1.78 40.78
CA LYS A 206 -25.24 -2.26 39.57
C LYS A 206 -25.08 -1.12 38.55
N ILE A 207 -26.11 -0.27 38.38
CA ILE A 207 -26.04 0.91 37.49
C ILE A 207 -24.89 1.81 37.91
N GLN A 208 -24.80 2.14 39.21
CA GLN A 208 -23.75 3.00 39.74
C GLN A 208 -22.36 2.38 39.58
N ALA A 209 -22.23 1.06 39.82
CA ALA A 209 -20.96 0.34 39.63
C ALA A 209 -20.51 0.40 38.15
N LEU A 210 -21.43 0.16 37.21
CA LEU A 210 -21.15 0.25 35.78
C LEU A 210 -20.75 1.67 35.38
N GLN A 211 -21.45 2.69 35.87
CA GLN A 211 -21.11 4.10 35.60
C GLN A 211 -19.69 4.43 36.07
N ASN A 212 -19.31 3.93 37.26
CA ASN A 212 -17.96 4.15 37.80
C ASN A 212 -16.89 3.46 36.93
N ASN A 213 -17.24 2.33 36.31
CA ASN A 213 -16.32 1.57 35.45
C ASN A 213 -16.25 2.13 34.01
N ARG A 214 -17.13 3.03 33.63
CA ARG A 214 -17.19 3.61 32.28
C ARG A 214 -15.86 4.26 31.87
N ALA A 215 -15.23 4.98 32.80
CA ALA A 215 -13.96 5.65 32.54
C ALA A 215 -12.84 4.66 32.17
N ALA A 216 -12.87 3.44 32.72
CA ALA A 216 -11.88 2.40 32.38
C ALA A 216 -12.07 1.91 30.94
N ILE A 217 -13.32 1.78 30.49
CA ILE A 217 -13.62 1.39 29.10
C ILE A 217 -13.27 2.52 28.13
N GLU A 218 -13.66 3.77 28.47
CA GLU A 218 -13.34 4.94 27.65
C GLU A 218 -11.83 5.21 27.61
N GLY A 219 -11.09 4.81 28.64
CA GLY A 219 -9.64 4.91 28.72
C GLY A 219 -8.90 3.66 28.23
N PHE A 220 -9.55 2.80 27.46
CA PHE A 220 -8.92 1.60 26.91
C PHE A 220 -7.60 1.98 26.21
N GLN A 221 -6.55 1.29 26.57
CA GLN A 221 -5.23 1.47 25.95
C GLN A 221 -4.85 0.15 25.26
N PRO A 222 -4.77 0.13 23.95
CA PRO A 222 -4.35 -1.06 23.22
C PRO A 222 -2.91 -1.43 23.57
N ASP A 223 -2.60 -2.71 23.56
CA ASP A 223 -1.26 -3.20 23.87
C ASP A 223 -0.45 -3.38 22.57
N PHE A 224 0.38 -2.39 22.28
CA PHE A 224 1.27 -2.39 21.13
C PHE A 224 2.72 -2.69 21.50
N ALA A 225 3.01 -3.05 22.76
CA ALA A 225 4.38 -3.28 23.22
C ALA A 225 5.09 -4.35 22.38
N GLY A 226 6.23 -3.97 21.79
CA GLY A 226 7.00 -4.86 20.92
C GLY A 226 6.44 -5.03 19.51
N LYS A 227 5.41 -4.25 19.14
CA LYS A 227 4.76 -4.30 17.82
C LYS A 227 4.83 -2.95 17.09
N GLU A 228 5.60 -2.03 17.64
CA GLU A 228 5.69 -0.65 17.15
C GLU A 228 6.07 -0.61 15.65
N TYR A 229 7.02 -1.44 15.26
CA TYR A 229 7.44 -1.53 13.86
C TYR A 229 6.27 -1.85 12.92
N LEU A 230 5.48 -2.87 13.26
CA LEU A 230 4.33 -3.31 12.44
C LEU A 230 3.25 -2.23 12.36
N ILE A 231 2.98 -1.59 13.50
CA ILE A 231 2.00 -0.49 13.60
C ILE A 231 2.47 0.69 12.76
N ASP A 232 3.76 1.08 12.87
CA ASP A 232 4.31 2.17 12.07
C ASP A 232 4.25 1.85 10.57
N ARG A 233 4.56 0.61 10.16
CA ARG A 233 4.46 0.21 8.74
C ARG A 233 3.04 0.39 8.20
N GLN A 234 2.01 0.19 9.03
CA GLN A 234 0.60 0.38 8.62
C GLN A 234 0.14 1.83 8.71
N LEU A 235 0.46 2.52 9.81
CA LEU A 235 -0.07 3.86 10.04
C LEU A 235 0.78 4.97 9.41
N LYS A 236 2.07 4.69 9.19
CA LYS A 236 3.04 5.69 8.75
C LYS A 236 3.99 5.08 7.71
N PRO A 237 3.45 4.56 6.61
CA PRO A 237 4.29 3.96 5.56
C PRO A 237 5.23 5.00 4.94
N GLU A 238 6.27 4.52 4.27
CA GLU A 238 7.25 5.37 3.60
C GLU A 238 7.29 5.07 2.10
N ALA A 239 7.19 6.11 1.29
CA ALA A 239 7.41 5.99 -0.15
C ALA A 239 8.92 5.96 -0.43
N ARG A 240 9.33 5.10 -1.36
CA ARG A 240 10.74 4.67 -1.49
C ARG A 240 11.55 5.49 -2.53
N GLY A 241 11.46 6.82 -2.43
CA GLY A 241 12.34 7.71 -3.21
C GLY A 241 13.82 7.54 -2.90
N ASP A 242 14.15 7.08 -1.69
CA ASP A 242 15.51 6.73 -1.27
C ASP A 242 16.12 5.61 -2.14
N VAL A 243 15.31 4.62 -2.49
CA VAL A 243 15.74 3.50 -3.34
C VAL A 243 16.11 4.00 -4.74
N LEU A 244 15.35 4.94 -5.29
CA LEU A 244 15.67 5.53 -6.60
C LEU A 244 17.04 6.23 -6.56
N GLN A 245 17.34 6.91 -5.46
CA GLN A 245 18.64 7.55 -5.29
C GLN A 245 19.76 6.50 -5.28
N LEU A 246 19.60 5.42 -4.51
CA LEU A 246 20.58 4.32 -4.45
C LEU A 246 20.83 3.72 -5.85
N LEU A 247 19.76 3.46 -6.61
CA LEU A 247 19.86 2.90 -7.96
C LEU A 247 20.61 3.84 -8.90
N ARG A 248 20.29 5.15 -8.86
CA ARG A 248 20.98 6.17 -9.68
C ARG A 248 22.47 6.25 -9.33
N GLU A 249 22.80 6.30 -8.06
CA GLU A 249 24.19 6.39 -7.58
C GLU A 249 25.02 5.17 -8.02
N ALA A 250 24.42 4.01 -8.10
CA ALA A 250 25.06 2.77 -8.57
C ALA A 250 25.04 2.62 -10.10
N GLY A 251 24.41 3.54 -10.81
CA GLY A 251 24.26 3.46 -12.27
C GLY A 251 23.43 2.23 -12.66
N VAL A 252 22.36 1.93 -11.92
CA VAL A 252 21.40 0.86 -12.21
C VAL A 252 20.10 1.50 -12.71
N HIS A 253 19.65 1.10 -13.88
CA HIS A 253 18.38 1.58 -14.45
C HIS A 253 17.41 0.39 -14.55
N PRO A 254 16.31 0.38 -13.81
CA PRO A 254 15.33 -0.72 -13.89
C PRO A 254 14.73 -0.87 -15.28
N THR A 255 14.50 -2.09 -15.70
CA THR A 255 13.84 -2.40 -16.98
C THR A 255 12.32 -2.34 -16.85
N SER A 256 11.79 -2.59 -15.65
CA SER A 256 10.38 -2.39 -15.29
C SER A 256 10.29 -2.11 -13.80
N MET A 257 9.21 -1.46 -13.35
CA MET A 257 9.04 -1.13 -11.94
C MET A 257 7.57 -0.84 -11.62
N THR A 258 7.17 -1.09 -10.37
CA THR A 258 5.89 -0.71 -9.78
C THR A 258 6.08 -0.65 -8.26
N ASP A 259 5.18 -0.03 -7.53
CA ASP A 259 5.19 -0.12 -6.06
C ASP A 259 4.37 -1.34 -5.59
N VAL A 260 4.58 -1.75 -4.34
CA VAL A 260 3.86 -2.89 -3.75
C VAL A 260 2.72 -2.35 -2.87
N SER A 261 1.62 -1.99 -3.53
CA SER A 261 0.40 -1.47 -2.88
C SER A 261 -0.64 -2.58 -2.63
N ASP A 262 -0.80 -3.54 -3.54
CA ASP A 262 -1.80 -4.60 -3.44
C ASP A 262 -1.20 -5.97 -3.10
N GLY A 263 0.08 -5.97 -2.73
CA GLY A 263 0.82 -7.18 -2.38
C GLY A 263 1.64 -7.73 -3.53
N LEU A 264 2.74 -8.38 -3.19
CA LEU A 264 3.75 -8.85 -4.14
C LEU A 264 3.17 -9.70 -5.28
N ALA A 265 2.17 -10.54 -5.00
CA ALA A 265 1.61 -11.44 -6.01
C ALA A 265 0.83 -10.65 -7.09
N ALA A 266 0.10 -9.62 -6.68
CA ALA A 266 -0.64 -8.76 -7.60
C ALA A 266 0.33 -8.00 -8.51
N GLU A 267 1.35 -7.39 -7.92
CA GLU A 267 2.31 -6.56 -8.68
C GLU A 267 3.18 -7.42 -9.63
N LEU A 268 3.62 -8.58 -9.20
CA LEU A 268 4.32 -9.53 -10.09
C LEU A 268 3.44 -9.93 -11.28
N ARG A 269 2.15 -10.11 -11.05
CA ARG A 269 1.22 -10.44 -12.12
C ARG A 269 1.11 -9.30 -13.12
N HIS A 270 0.90 -8.07 -12.63
CA HIS A 270 0.77 -6.87 -13.48
C HIS A 270 2.04 -6.64 -14.30
N LEU A 271 3.20 -6.69 -13.65
CA LEU A 271 4.50 -6.52 -14.31
C LEU A 271 4.69 -7.58 -15.41
N CYS A 272 4.42 -8.84 -15.10
CA CYS A 272 4.56 -9.93 -16.07
C CYS A 272 3.56 -9.85 -17.22
N GLU A 273 2.32 -9.45 -16.95
CA GLU A 273 1.28 -9.30 -17.97
C GLU A 273 1.63 -8.17 -18.95
N GLN A 274 2.03 -7.03 -18.41
CA GLN A 274 2.38 -5.88 -19.23
C GLN A 274 3.71 -6.07 -19.99
N SER A 275 4.61 -6.91 -19.45
CA SER A 275 5.88 -7.24 -20.11
C SER A 275 5.80 -8.50 -20.98
N HIS A 276 4.65 -9.16 -21.08
CA HIS A 276 4.44 -10.41 -21.83
C HIS A 276 5.49 -11.47 -21.45
N CYS A 277 5.67 -11.71 -20.13
CA CYS A 277 6.69 -12.61 -19.62
C CYS A 277 6.17 -13.51 -18.50
N GLY A 278 6.99 -14.47 -18.12
CA GLY A 278 6.79 -15.29 -16.94
C GLY A 278 7.82 -14.95 -15.87
N CYS A 279 7.72 -15.58 -14.71
CA CYS A 279 8.69 -15.34 -13.65
C CYS A 279 8.91 -16.59 -12.77
N ARG A 280 10.04 -16.58 -12.07
CA ARG A 280 10.34 -17.51 -10.98
C ARG A 280 10.73 -16.67 -9.77
N VAL A 281 9.94 -16.76 -8.71
CA VAL A 281 10.20 -16.08 -7.45
C VAL A 281 10.50 -17.16 -6.41
N TYR A 282 11.55 -16.98 -5.63
CA TYR A 282 11.96 -17.92 -4.60
C TYR A 282 11.41 -17.47 -3.25
N GLU A 283 10.52 -18.27 -2.66
CA GLU A 283 9.91 -17.98 -1.35
C GLU A 283 10.96 -17.62 -0.30
N LYS A 284 12.05 -18.34 -0.27
CA LYS A 284 13.13 -18.14 0.72
C LYS A 284 13.85 -16.79 0.59
N ASN A 285 13.72 -16.14 -0.58
CA ASN A 285 14.37 -14.85 -0.86
C ASN A 285 13.45 -13.65 -0.61
N ILE A 286 12.14 -13.88 -0.41
CA ILE A 286 11.20 -12.77 -0.11
C ILE A 286 11.63 -12.17 1.23
N PRO A 287 11.95 -10.87 1.28
CA PRO A 287 12.36 -10.26 2.54
C PRO A 287 11.16 -10.08 3.47
N ILE A 288 11.24 -10.64 4.65
CA ILE A 288 10.19 -10.56 5.68
C ILE A 288 10.90 -10.31 7.01
N ASP A 289 10.50 -9.26 7.71
CA ASP A 289 11.09 -8.91 8.99
C ASP A 289 10.72 -9.96 10.06
N TYR A 290 11.59 -10.15 11.06
CA TYR A 290 11.38 -11.10 12.14
C TYR A 290 10.12 -10.78 12.97
N GLN A 291 9.78 -9.49 13.12
CA GLN A 291 8.57 -9.07 13.84
C GLN A 291 7.31 -9.48 13.05
N THR A 292 7.35 -9.36 11.72
CA THR A 292 6.29 -9.84 10.84
C THR A 292 6.11 -11.36 11.01
N ALA A 293 7.22 -12.10 11.04
CA ALA A 293 7.17 -13.55 11.22
C ALA A 293 6.58 -13.93 12.59
N ALA A 294 7.01 -13.25 13.64
CA ALA A 294 6.50 -13.50 15.01
C ALA A 294 5.00 -13.18 15.11
N ALA A 295 4.56 -12.08 14.50
CA ALA A 295 3.14 -11.72 14.49
C ALA A 295 2.31 -12.75 13.69
N CYS A 296 2.81 -13.21 12.54
CA CYS A 296 2.13 -14.27 11.77
C CYS A 296 1.94 -15.54 12.63
N GLU A 297 2.97 -15.93 13.39
CA GLU A 297 2.87 -17.08 14.30
C GLU A 297 1.82 -16.85 15.38
N GLU A 298 1.83 -15.66 16.03
CA GLU A 298 0.84 -15.27 17.05
C GLU A 298 -0.59 -15.34 16.51
N PHE A 299 -0.81 -14.87 15.29
CA PHE A 299 -2.13 -14.83 14.65
C PHE A 299 -2.49 -16.15 13.93
N ASN A 300 -1.61 -17.14 13.95
CA ASN A 300 -1.76 -18.39 13.21
C ASN A 300 -2.00 -18.15 11.72
N MET A 301 -1.26 -17.22 11.16
CA MET A 301 -1.33 -16.81 9.74
C MET A 301 -0.12 -17.32 8.98
N ASN A 302 -0.33 -17.62 7.70
CA ASN A 302 0.75 -18.09 6.84
C ASN A 302 1.63 -16.88 6.44
N LEU A 303 2.91 -16.95 6.81
CA LEU A 303 3.90 -15.90 6.59
C LEU A 303 4.02 -15.49 5.11
N THR A 304 4.09 -16.49 4.23
CA THR A 304 4.22 -16.25 2.79
C THR A 304 2.98 -15.56 2.23
N THR A 305 1.79 -15.93 2.74
CA THR A 305 0.54 -15.29 2.33
C THR A 305 0.52 -13.81 2.77
N ALA A 306 0.98 -13.50 3.97
CA ALA A 306 1.06 -12.11 4.42
C ALA A 306 1.92 -11.25 3.47
N ALA A 307 3.09 -11.76 3.08
CA ALA A 307 3.99 -11.04 2.16
C ALA A 307 3.46 -10.97 0.72
N LEU A 308 2.78 -12.02 0.24
CA LEU A 308 2.28 -12.07 -1.14
C LEU A 308 1.01 -11.25 -1.36
N SER A 309 0.15 -11.17 -0.35
CA SER A 309 -1.22 -10.65 -0.51
C SER A 309 -1.59 -9.58 0.52
N GLY A 310 -0.67 -9.17 1.37
CA GLY A 310 -0.94 -8.21 2.44
C GLY A 310 -1.24 -6.80 1.94
N GLY A 311 -0.39 -6.30 1.08
CA GLY A 311 -0.51 -4.94 0.54
C GLY A 311 -0.09 -3.83 1.50
N GLU A 312 -0.17 -2.61 1.00
CA GLU A 312 0.16 -1.35 1.70
C GLU A 312 1.61 -1.26 2.22
N ASP A 313 2.52 -2.07 1.66
CA ASP A 313 3.95 -1.99 2.02
C ASP A 313 4.65 -0.79 1.34
N TYR A 314 4.18 -0.37 0.15
CA TYR A 314 4.70 0.75 -0.65
C TYR A 314 6.20 0.63 -0.94
N GLU A 315 6.72 -0.62 -0.94
CA GLU A 315 8.06 -0.92 -1.39
C GLU A 315 8.12 -0.92 -2.92
N LEU A 316 9.30 -0.82 -3.51
CA LEU A 316 9.45 -0.88 -4.97
C LEU A 316 9.79 -2.31 -5.41
N LEU A 317 8.99 -2.82 -6.34
CA LEU A 317 9.24 -4.07 -7.06
C LEU A 317 9.76 -3.70 -8.46
N PHE A 318 10.93 -4.19 -8.83
CA PHE A 318 11.54 -3.80 -10.09
C PHE A 318 12.37 -4.92 -10.69
N THR A 319 12.66 -4.77 -11.99
CA THR A 319 13.56 -5.71 -12.69
C THR A 319 14.79 -4.98 -13.20
N VAL A 320 15.93 -5.68 -13.20
CA VAL A 320 17.20 -5.16 -13.71
C VAL A 320 17.90 -6.23 -14.56
N PRO A 321 18.74 -5.82 -15.53
CA PRO A 321 19.53 -6.80 -16.29
C PRO A 321 20.41 -7.62 -15.36
N ILE A 322 20.60 -8.92 -15.70
CA ILE A 322 21.44 -9.82 -14.90
C ILE A 322 22.87 -9.28 -14.71
N GLY A 323 23.34 -8.45 -15.63
CA GLY A 323 24.66 -7.81 -15.52
C GLY A 323 24.81 -6.87 -14.33
N ASP A 324 23.71 -6.42 -13.73
CA ASP A 324 23.74 -5.56 -12.55
C ASP A 324 23.65 -6.34 -11.23
N HIS A 325 23.73 -7.68 -11.29
CA HIS A 325 23.62 -8.54 -10.10
C HIS A 325 24.54 -8.11 -8.94
N GLU A 326 25.83 -7.91 -9.23
CA GLU A 326 26.80 -7.55 -8.19
C GLU A 326 26.49 -6.19 -7.54
N LYS A 327 26.00 -5.24 -8.36
CA LYS A 327 25.57 -3.93 -7.84
C LYS A 327 24.39 -4.08 -6.87
N ILE A 328 23.35 -4.83 -7.32
CA ILE A 328 22.14 -5.07 -6.49
C ILE A 328 22.52 -5.80 -5.19
N GLU A 329 23.38 -6.82 -5.27
CA GLU A 329 23.79 -7.60 -4.10
C GLU A 329 24.53 -6.74 -3.06
N SER A 330 25.20 -5.67 -3.50
CA SER A 330 25.90 -4.74 -2.61
C SER A 330 25.00 -3.68 -1.97
N MET A 331 23.74 -3.54 -2.41
CA MET A 331 22.82 -2.53 -1.90
C MET A 331 22.07 -3.03 -0.66
N GLU A 332 22.22 -2.31 0.44
CA GLU A 332 21.46 -2.58 1.66
C GLU A 332 19.97 -2.24 1.42
N GLY A 333 19.08 -3.08 1.92
CA GLY A 333 17.65 -2.84 1.82
C GLY A 333 17.03 -3.23 0.48
N ILE A 334 17.79 -3.84 -0.43
CA ILE A 334 17.27 -4.38 -1.69
C ILE A 334 17.55 -5.88 -1.74
N ARG A 335 16.56 -6.66 -2.13
CA ARG A 335 16.69 -8.13 -2.17
C ARG A 335 16.29 -8.66 -3.55
N GLN A 336 17.18 -9.45 -4.16
CA GLN A 336 16.83 -10.21 -5.35
C GLN A 336 15.97 -11.40 -4.93
N ILE A 337 14.75 -11.44 -5.44
CA ILE A 337 13.76 -12.47 -5.08
C ILE A 337 13.54 -13.51 -6.18
N GLY A 338 14.00 -13.25 -7.41
CA GLY A 338 13.73 -14.14 -8.52
C GLY A 338 14.29 -13.64 -9.84
N TYR A 339 13.70 -14.13 -10.94
CA TYR A 339 14.11 -13.74 -12.29
C TYR A 339 12.96 -13.90 -13.28
N ILE A 340 13.05 -13.17 -14.38
CA ILE A 340 12.08 -13.17 -15.49
C ILE A 340 12.35 -14.32 -16.45
N THR A 341 11.29 -14.97 -16.91
CA THR A 341 11.33 -16.06 -17.89
C THR A 341 10.42 -15.76 -19.09
N LYS A 342 10.47 -16.58 -20.11
CA LYS A 342 9.51 -16.49 -21.23
C LYS A 342 8.09 -16.74 -20.71
N GLU A 343 7.10 -16.05 -21.30
CA GLU A 343 5.69 -16.12 -20.92
C GLU A 343 5.16 -17.58 -20.87
N GLN A 344 5.54 -18.39 -21.83
CA GLN A 344 5.11 -19.80 -21.91
C GLN A 344 5.45 -20.63 -20.68
N PHE A 345 6.46 -20.21 -19.91
CA PHE A 345 6.85 -20.91 -18.68
C PHE A 345 5.99 -20.51 -17.47
N GLY A 346 5.10 -19.49 -17.62
CA GLY A 346 4.20 -19.09 -16.56
C GLY A 346 4.87 -18.34 -15.41
N ARG A 347 4.09 -18.02 -14.40
CA ARG A 347 4.49 -17.25 -13.21
C ARG A 347 4.41 -18.18 -12.00
N TYR A 348 5.53 -18.42 -11.31
CA TYR A 348 5.58 -19.43 -10.24
C TYR A 348 6.39 -18.95 -9.04
N LEU A 349 5.86 -19.24 -7.87
CA LEU A 349 6.58 -19.20 -6.60
C LEU A 349 7.23 -20.56 -6.39
N ILE A 350 8.54 -20.56 -6.15
CA ILE A 350 9.32 -21.77 -5.83
C ILE A 350 9.39 -21.88 -4.31
N MET A 351 8.76 -22.90 -3.77
CA MET A 351 8.60 -23.06 -2.33
C MET A 351 9.95 -23.40 -1.65
N ARG A 352 10.06 -23.02 -0.40
CA ARG A 352 11.27 -23.19 0.43
C ARG A 352 11.74 -24.67 0.48
N ASP A 353 10.82 -25.65 0.50
CA ASP A 353 11.09 -27.08 0.66
C ASP A 353 11.24 -27.81 -0.69
N ALA A 354 11.40 -27.08 -1.81
CA ALA A 354 11.51 -27.67 -3.16
C ALA A 354 12.86 -28.35 -3.43
N UNK A 355 13.16 -29.05 -2.55
CA UNK A 355 14.36 -29.78 -2.65
C UNK A 355 14.28 -30.97 -3.59
N UNK A 356 13.17 -31.34 -3.98
CA UNK A 356 13.00 -32.37 -4.94
C UNK A 356 12.28 -31.83 -6.12
N UNK A 357 12.71 -31.40 -6.80
CA UNK A 357 12.33 -30.80 -7.93
C UNK A 357 10.96 -30.49 -8.30
N UNK A 358 10.37 -30.59 -8.47
CA UNK A 358 9.32 -30.22 -9.24
C UNK A 358 7.99 -30.25 -8.58
N LYS A 359 7.80 -30.56 -7.54
CA LYS A 359 6.43 -30.74 -7.01
C LYS A 359 5.95 -29.59 -6.09
N SER A 360 6.80 -28.63 -5.78
CA SER A 360 6.46 -27.53 -4.88
C SER A 360 6.62 -26.17 -5.53
N ARG A 361 5.88 -25.93 -6.60
CA ARG A 361 5.70 -24.58 -7.19
C ARG A 361 4.21 -24.26 -7.23
N ILE A 362 3.90 -23.09 -6.73
CA ILE A 362 2.53 -22.54 -6.74
C ILE A 362 2.47 -21.52 -7.87
N ARG A 363 1.46 -21.63 -8.72
CA ARG A 363 1.23 -20.63 -9.78
C ARG A 363 0.72 -19.35 -9.15
N ILE A 364 1.39 -18.26 -9.42
CA ILE A 364 0.97 -16.92 -8.95
C ILE A 364 -0.29 -16.55 -9.72
N ARG A 365 -1.41 -16.49 -9.01
CA ARG A 365 -2.72 -16.06 -9.53
C ARG A 365 -3.20 -14.91 -8.65
N SER A 366 -4.04 -14.06 -9.17
CA SER A 366 -4.75 -13.08 -8.34
C SER A 366 -5.67 -13.87 -7.38
N PHE A 367 -5.53 -13.64 -6.10
CA PHE A 367 -6.60 -13.94 -5.17
C PHE A 367 -7.57 -12.75 -5.31
N GLY A 368 -8.78 -13.02 -5.71
CA GLY A 368 -9.80 -11.97 -5.78
C GLY A 368 -10.02 -11.38 -4.37
N CYS A 369 -10.11 -10.06 -4.28
CA CYS A 369 -10.59 -9.38 -3.07
C CYS A 369 -12.07 -9.67 -2.87
#